data_fc7e6f20b23b70a7f0633d2b1c24a975
#
_entry.id   fc7e6f20b23b70a7f0633d2b1c24a975
#
_cell.length_a   1.000
_cell.length_b   1.000
_cell.length_c   1.000
_cell.angle_alpha   90.00
_cell.angle_beta   90.00
_cell.angle_gamma   90.00
#
_symmetry.space_group_name_H-M   'P 1'
#
loop_
_entity.id
_entity.type
_entity.pdbx_description
1 polymer ?
#
loop_
_entity_poly.entity_id
_entity_poly.type
_entity_poly.pdbx_seq_one_letter_code
_entity_poly.pdbx_strand_id
1 'polypeptide(L)'
;MNKVLIFGCGGHAVSCFEVLKCEGHEIAGFVKKSDEAIEKNIIKFNSSPEIQIFSETDDLMKISSKAVIGIGQIKTCEPRKNLFKKLSLDGFDLINVISSQANLSKYTSLGKGVFIFKEAIINANVSIGNNCIINTGSIIEHDCNISNDCHVSVGSIINGNV
;
A
#
# COMPACT_ATOMS: atom_id res chain seq x y z
N MET A 1 -19.25 -5.26 -3.91
CA MET A 1 -18.20 -6.30 -3.80
C MET A 1 -17.04 -5.75 -3.01
N ASN A 2 -16.53 -6.51 -2.04
CA ASN A 2 -15.52 -6.00 -1.09
C ASN A 2 -14.08 -6.37 -1.48
N LYS A 3 -13.85 -6.56 -2.81
CA LYS A 3 -12.54 -6.94 -3.34
C LYS A 3 -11.63 -5.72 -3.46
N VAL A 4 -10.32 -5.93 -3.42
CA VAL A 4 -9.31 -4.88 -3.52
C VAL A 4 -8.46 -5.10 -4.78
N LEU A 5 -8.23 -4.06 -5.56
CA LEU A 5 -7.26 -4.03 -6.65
C LEU A 5 -5.89 -3.55 -6.13
N ILE A 6 -4.82 -4.21 -6.55
CA ILE A 6 -3.45 -3.83 -6.23
C ILE A 6 -2.79 -3.23 -7.47
N PHE A 7 -2.54 -1.95 -7.48
CA PHE A 7 -1.91 -1.25 -8.60
C PHE A 7 -0.38 -1.38 -8.54
N GLY A 8 0.16 -2.17 -9.42
CA GLY A 8 1.57 -2.56 -9.51
C GLY A 8 1.73 -4.08 -9.45
N CYS A 9 2.79 -4.60 -10.07
CA CYS A 9 3.06 -6.04 -10.20
C CYS A 9 4.47 -6.42 -9.75
N GLY A 10 5.23 -5.50 -9.15
CA GLY A 10 6.59 -5.73 -8.65
C GLY A 10 6.63 -6.31 -7.24
N GLY A 11 7.85 -6.45 -6.69
CA GLY A 11 8.07 -7.05 -5.37
C GLY A 11 7.30 -6.36 -4.23
N HIS A 12 7.14 -5.02 -4.28
CA HIS A 12 6.34 -4.31 -3.28
C HIS A 12 4.86 -4.70 -3.35
N ALA A 13 4.30 -4.89 -4.55
CA ALA A 13 2.93 -5.36 -4.72
C ALA A 13 2.71 -6.75 -4.12
N VAL A 14 3.71 -7.63 -4.23
CA VAL A 14 3.70 -8.96 -3.60
C VAL A 14 3.64 -8.84 -2.07
N SER A 15 4.43 -7.95 -1.47
CA SER A 15 4.40 -7.70 -0.03
C SER A 15 3.06 -7.10 0.42
N CYS A 16 2.49 -6.17 -0.37
CA CYS A 16 1.15 -5.63 -0.12
C CYS A 16 0.08 -6.73 -0.15
N PHE A 17 0.15 -7.61 -1.14
CA PHE A 17 -0.76 -8.75 -1.26
C PHE A 17 -0.72 -9.64 -0.02
N GLU A 18 0.45 -9.97 0.47
CA GLU A 18 0.61 -10.82 1.66
C GLU A 18 -0.10 -10.19 2.88
N VAL A 19 0.15 -8.90 3.15
CA VAL A 19 -0.50 -8.21 4.27
C VAL A 19 -2.01 -8.19 4.08
N LEU A 20 -2.50 -7.78 2.90
CA LEU A 20 -3.94 -7.75 2.61
C LEU A 20 -4.61 -9.10 2.84
N LYS A 21 -3.97 -10.20 2.43
CA LYS A 21 -4.50 -11.56 2.65
C LYS A 21 -4.52 -11.94 4.12
N CYS A 22 -3.48 -11.60 4.87
CA CYS A 22 -3.42 -11.84 6.33
C CYS A 22 -4.51 -11.06 7.07
N GLU A 23 -4.85 -9.85 6.60
CA GLU A 23 -5.90 -9.02 7.17
C GLU A 23 -7.32 -9.36 6.64
N GLY A 24 -7.46 -10.48 5.92
CA GLY A 24 -8.75 -10.99 5.48
C GLY A 24 -9.36 -10.28 4.27
N HIS A 25 -8.59 -9.47 3.55
CA HIS A 25 -9.09 -8.83 2.33
C HIS A 25 -9.23 -9.84 1.18
N GLU A 26 -10.30 -9.71 0.42
CA GLU A 26 -10.47 -10.41 -0.84
C GLU A 26 -9.80 -9.60 -1.96
N ILE A 27 -8.87 -10.23 -2.70
CA ILE A 27 -8.12 -9.56 -3.76
C ILE A 27 -8.79 -9.83 -5.11
N ALA A 28 -9.12 -8.75 -5.82
CA ALA A 28 -9.64 -8.83 -7.18
C ALA A 28 -8.53 -9.22 -8.18
N GLY A 29 -7.36 -8.62 -8.01
CA GLY A 29 -6.20 -8.85 -8.86
C GLY A 29 -5.16 -7.74 -8.74
N PHE A 30 -4.10 -7.90 -9.53
CA PHE A 30 -3.08 -6.87 -9.73
C PHE A 30 -3.42 -6.05 -10.98
N VAL A 31 -3.00 -4.80 -11.02
CA VAL A 31 -3.14 -3.92 -12.18
C VAL A 31 -1.76 -3.52 -12.66
N LYS A 32 -1.45 -3.80 -13.93
CA LYS A 32 -0.22 -3.39 -14.58
C LYS A 32 -0.43 -2.17 -15.47
N LYS A 33 0.63 -1.41 -15.72
CA LYS A 33 0.63 -0.42 -16.80
C LYS A 33 0.54 -1.11 -18.15
N SER A 34 -0.06 -0.42 -19.14
CA SER A 34 -0.22 -0.95 -20.49
C SER A 34 1.10 -1.24 -21.21
N ASP A 35 2.15 -0.47 -20.89
CA ASP A 35 3.51 -0.59 -21.46
C ASP A 35 4.40 -1.59 -20.70
N GLU A 36 3.93 -2.15 -19.58
CA GLU A 36 4.69 -3.09 -18.78
C GLU A 36 4.59 -4.50 -19.35
N ALA A 37 5.72 -4.99 -19.89
CA ALA A 37 5.83 -6.36 -20.40
C ALA A 37 5.81 -7.36 -19.23
N ILE A 38 4.67 -7.95 -18.97
CA ILE A 38 4.55 -9.10 -18.07
C ILE A 38 4.25 -10.33 -18.93
N GLU A 39 5.17 -11.27 -18.94
CA GLU A 39 5.09 -12.48 -19.75
C GLU A 39 3.85 -13.36 -19.44
N LYS A 40 3.28 -13.21 -18.23
CA LYS A 40 2.11 -13.96 -17.79
C LYS A 40 1.07 -13.04 -17.17
N ASN A 41 -0.19 -13.18 -17.54
CA ASN A 41 -1.31 -12.43 -16.93
C ASN A 41 -1.73 -12.98 -15.55
N ILE A 42 -0.83 -13.69 -14.87
CA ILE A 42 -1.10 -14.39 -13.61
C ILE A 42 0.14 -14.31 -12.73
N ILE A 43 -0.04 -13.93 -11.47
CA ILE A 43 0.99 -14.04 -10.43
C ILE A 43 0.72 -15.31 -9.62
N LYS A 44 1.76 -16.12 -9.45
CA LYS A 44 1.72 -17.36 -8.63
C LYS A 44 2.53 -17.16 -7.36
N PHE A 45 1.95 -17.54 -6.25
CA PHE A 45 2.64 -17.74 -4.97
C PHE A 45 2.73 -19.24 -4.71
N ASN A 46 3.77 -19.70 -4.03
CA ASN A 46 4.05 -21.14 -3.83
C ASN A 46 2.88 -21.94 -3.24
N SER A 47 1.93 -21.30 -2.56
CA SER A 47 0.80 -21.97 -1.87
C SER A 47 -0.55 -21.29 -2.12
N SER A 48 -0.65 -20.42 -3.10
CA SER A 48 -1.88 -19.65 -3.36
C SER A 48 -2.42 -19.92 -4.76
N PRO A 49 -3.74 -19.77 -4.97
CA PRO A 49 -4.31 -19.82 -6.29
C PRO A 49 -3.71 -18.72 -7.18
N GLU A 50 -3.78 -18.94 -8.47
CA GLU A 50 -3.39 -17.97 -9.49
C GLU A 50 -4.20 -16.69 -9.35
N ILE A 51 -3.52 -15.53 -9.40
CA ILE A 51 -4.17 -14.23 -9.25
C ILE A 51 -4.10 -13.51 -10.57
N GLN A 52 -5.26 -13.01 -11.00
CA GLN A 52 -5.41 -12.30 -12.26
C GLN A 52 -4.63 -10.99 -12.27
N ILE A 53 -4.10 -10.65 -13.45
CA ILE A 53 -3.52 -9.34 -13.75
C ILE A 53 -4.43 -8.65 -14.77
N PHE A 54 -4.85 -7.45 -14.43
CA PHE A 54 -5.62 -6.54 -15.29
C PHE A 54 -4.68 -5.51 -15.92
N SER A 55 -5.11 -4.93 -17.04
CA SER A 55 -4.49 -3.74 -17.60
C SER A 55 -5.09 -2.47 -16.96
N GLU A 56 -4.33 -1.39 -16.87
CA GLU A 56 -4.88 -0.09 -16.48
C GLU A 56 -5.90 0.48 -17.49
N THR A 57 -6.01 -0.13 -18.68
CA THR A 57 -7.00 0.21 -19.72
C THR A 57 -8.32 -0.55 -19.56
N ASP A 58 -8.39 -1.54 -18.66
CA ASP A 58 -9.61 -2.26 -18.37
C ASP A 58 -10.60 -1.39 -17.58
N ASP A 59 -11.87 -1.76 -17.59
CA ASP A 59 -12.90 -1.06 -16.82
C ASP A 59 -12.84 -1.48 -15.34
N LEU A 60 -11.79 -1.02 -14.67
CA LEU A 60 -11.42 -1.45 -13.32
C LEU A 60 -12.48 -1.11 -12.27
N MET A 61 -13.22 -0.01 -12.44
CA MET A 61 -14.29 0.40 -11.51
C MET A 61 -15.46 -0.58 -11.50
N LYS A 62 -15.69 -1.33 -12.57
CA LYS A 62 -16.66 -2.45 -12.57
C LYS A 62 -16.17 -3.65 -11.77
N ILE A 63 -14.86 -3.81 -11.63
CA ILE A 63 -14.23 -4.90 -10.88
C ILE A 63 -14.22 -4.58 -9.38
N SER A 64 -13.71 -3.41 -9.03
CA SER A 64 -13.70 -2.89 -7.66
C SER A 64 -13.47 -1.38 -7.63
N SER A 65 -14.13 -0.70 -6.71
CA SER A 65 -13.82 0.69 -6.37
C SER A 65 -12.73 0.83 -5.30
N LYS A 66 -12.34 -0.26 -4.61
CA LYS A 66 -11.29 -0.25 -3.60
C LYS A 66 -9.93 -0.57 -4.20
N ALA A 67 -8.94 0.23 -3.88
CA ALA A 67 -7.61 0.07 -4.41
C ALA A 67 -6.51 0.31 -3.36
N VAL A 68 -5.37 -0.34 -3.57
CA VAL A 68 -4.10 -0.04 -2.90
C VAL A 68 -3.00 0.15 -3.94
N ILE A 69 -2.01 0.96 -3.61
CA ILE A 69 -0.87 1.21 -4.48
C ILE A 69 0.27 0.27 -4.10
N GLY A 70 0.51 -0.72 -4.95
CA GLY A 70 1.58 -1.72 -4.83
C GLY A 70 2.90 -1.27 -5.47
N ILE A 71 3.05 0.02 -5.81
CA ILE A 71 4.32 0.58 -6.28
C ILE A 71 5.11 1.07 -5.06
N GLY A 72 6.32 0.54 -4.89
CA GLY A 72 7.25 1.03 -3.87
C GLY A 72 7.86 2.38 -4.25
N GLN A 73 8.70 2.93 -3.36
CA GLN A 73 9.39 4.18 -3.62
C GLN A 73 10.81 4.11 -3.02
N ILE A 74 11.80 3.95 -3.90
CA ILE A 74 13.22 3.81 -3.51
C ILE A 74 14.01 5.01 -3.98
N LYS A 75 13.99 5.30 -5.30
CA LYS A 75 14.76 6.40 -5.90
C LYS A 75 13.99 7.71 -5.92
N THR A 76 12.69 7.65 -6.08
CA THR A 76 11.78 8.80 -6.18
C THR A 76 10.38 8.40 -5.75
N CYS A 77 9.62 9.35 -5.20
CA CYS A 77 8.20 9.16 -4.86
C CYS A 77 7.27 9.42 -6.06
N GLU A 78 7.74 10.03 -7.14
CA GLU A 78 6.90 10.53 -8.23
C GLU A 78 5.98 9.49 -8.88
N PRO A 79 6.43 8.25 -9.22
CA PRO A 79 5.53 7.27 -9.81
C PRO A 79 4.35 6.92 -8.90
N ARG A 80 4.61 6.72 -7.60
CA ARG A 80 3.59 6.39 -6.60
C ARG A 80 2.65 7.57 -6.36
N LYS A 81 3.20 8.78 -6.22
CA LYS A 81 2.47 10.03 -6.02
C LYS A 81 1.53 10.34 -7.19
N ASN A 82 2.02 10.20 -8.43
CA ASN A 82 1.22 10.41 -9.62
C ASN A 82 0.08 9.39 -9.73
N LEU A 83 0.35 8.13 -9.38
CA LEU A 83 -0.67 7.09 -9.35
C LEU A 83 -1.72 7.36 -8.27
N PHE A 84 -1.32 7.79 -7.07
CA PHE A 84 -2.24 8.17 -5.99
C PHE A 84 -3.19 9.29 -6.45
N LYS A 85 -2.65 10.33 -7.07
CA LYS A 85 -3.43 11.45 -7.62
C LYS A 85 -4.41 10.98 -8.69
N LYS A 86 -3.92 10.17 -9.66
CA LYS A 86 -4.76 9.62 -10.73
C LYS A 86 -5.93 8.82 -10.15
N LEU A 87 -5.65 7.83 -9.31
CA LEU A 87 -6.68 6.95 -8.76
C LEU A 87 -7.70 7.71 -7.89
N SER A 88 -7.25 8.74 -7.16
CA SER A 88 -8.14 9.61 -6.39
C SER A 88 -9.08 10.40 -7.30
N LEU A 89 -8.60 10.91 -8.45
CA LEU A 89 -9.41 11.61 -9.44
C LEU A 89 -10.37 10.67 -10.16
N ASP A 90 -9.95 9.44 -10.41
CA ASP A 90 -10.76 8.38 -11.05
C ASP A 90 -11.84 7.83 -10.10
N GLY A 91 -11.88 8.29 -8.84
CA GLY A 91 -12.92 7.93 -7.85
C GLY A 91 -12.65 6.66 -7.07
N PHE A 92 -11.42 6.10 -7.09
CA PHE A 92 -11.09 4.94 -6.27
C PHE A 92 -11.02 5.29 -4.78
N ASP A 93 -11.55 4.39 -3.96
CA ASP A 93 -11.35 4.39 -2.52
C ASP A 93 -9.95 3.79 -2.20
N LEU A 94 -8.99 4.67 -1.97
CA LEU A 94 -7.62 4.30 -1.61
C LEU A 94 -7.58 3.93 -0.13
N ILE A 95 -7.76 2.66 0.17
CA ILE A 95 -7.87 2.16 1.54
C ILE A 95 -6.52 2.16 2.26
N ASN A 96 -6.58 2.37 3.57
CA ASN A 96 -5.44 2.12 4.46
C ASN A 96 -5.34 0.62 4.73
N VAL A 97 -4.12 0.09 4.71
CA VAL A 97 -3.84 -1.29 5.04
C VAL A 97 -2.85 -1.34 6.19
N ILE A 98 -3.26 -1.91 7.30
CA ILE A 98 -2.48 -1.95 8.54
C ILE A 98 -2.34 -3.41 8.92
N SER A 99 -1.10 -3.89 9.00
CA SER A 99 -0.83 -5.24 9.47
C SER A 99 -1.24 -5.39 10.93
N SER A 100 -1.98 -6.43 11.26
CA SER A 100 -2.29 -6.80 12.65
C SER A 100 -1.04 -7.09 13.50
N GLN A 101 0.10 -7.32 12.84
CA GLN A 101 1.41 -7.47 13.49
C GLN A 101 2.12 -6.14 13.73
N ALA A 102 1.56 -5.01 13.31
CA ALA A 102 2.08 -3.69 13.65
C ALA A 102 1.56 -3.23 15.02
N ASN A 103 2.38 -2.48 15.74
CA ASN A 103 1.97 -1.85 17.00
C ASN A 103 1.63 -0.38 16.74
N LEU A 104 0.35 -0.11 16.52
CA LEU A 104 -0.16 1.22 16.22
C LEU A 104 -0.89 1.81 17.42
N SER A 105 -0.40 2.94 17.93
CA SER A 105 -1.08 3.67 18.99
C SER A 105 -2.47 4.14 18.53
N LYS A 106 -3.48 3.97 19.39
CA LYS A 106 -4.84 4.49 19.15
C LYS A 106 -4.93 6.02 19.04
N TYR A 107 -3.87 6.71 19.41
CA TYR A 107 -3.76 8.17 19.31
C TYR A 107 -3.05 8.63 18.03
N THR A 108 -2.77 7.73 17.09
CA THR A 108 -2.22 8.05 15.77
C THR A 108 -3.32 8.50 14.83
N SER A 109 -3.04 9.52 14.02
CA SER A 109 -3.90 9.92 12.90
C SER A 109 -3.30 9.46 11.57
N LEU A 110 -4.15 8.95 10.66
CA LEU A 110 -3.74 8.46 9.35
C LEU A 110 -4.49 9.18 8.24
N GLY A 111 -3.78 9.55 7.20
CA GLY A 111 -4.35 9.95 5.92
C GLY A 111 -4.92 8.75 5.14
N LYS A 112 -5.10 8.92 3.83
CA LYS A 112 -5.61 7.89 2.92
C LYS A 112 -4.49 7.15 2.20
N GLY A 113 -4.70 5.87 1.87
CA GLY A 113 -3.76 5.06 1.10
C GLY A 113 -2.45 4.78 1.83
N VAL A 114 -2.48 4.81 3.16
CA VAL A 114 -1.33 4.49 4.02
C VAL A 114 -1.19 2.98 4.11
N PHE A 115 0.03 2.50 3.97
CA PHE A 115 0.36 1.10 4.15
C PHE A 115 1.32 0.94 5.34
N ILE A 116 0.91 0.19 6.36
CA ILE A 116 1.70 -0.12 7.55
C ILE A 116 2.01 -1.62 7.56
N PHE A 117 3.28 -1.95 7.42
CA PHE A 117 3.76 -3.32 7.34
C PHE A 117 3.97 -3.95 8.73
N LYS A 118 4.30 -5.25 8.71
CA LYS A 118 4.54 -6.09 9.89
C LYS A 118 5.60 -5.47 10.80
N GLU A 119 5.41 -5.62 12.12
CA GLU A 119 6.37 -5.20 13.16
C GLU A 119 6.70 -3.69 13.17
N ALA A 120 5.99 -2.87 12.40
CA ALA A 120 6.12 -1.42 12.53
C ALA A 120 5.56 -0.96 13.89
N ILE A 121 6.27 -0.06 14.55
CA ILE A 121 5.86 0.54 15.84
C ILE A 121 5.59 2.01 15.61
N ILE A 122 4.37 2.47 15.89
CA ILE A 122 3.96 3.86 15.76
C ILE A 122 3.40 4.32 17.11
N ASN A 123 4.10 5.23 17.76
CA ASN A 123 3.80 5.69 19.11
C ASN A 123 2.74 6.82 19.16
N ALA A 124 2.46 7.32 20.35
CA ALA A 124 1.37 8.25 20.59
C ALA A 124 1.56 9.61 19.87
N ASN A 125 0.45 10.22 19.44
CA ASN A 125 0.38 11.53 18.78
C ASN A 125 1.13 11.61 17.44
N VAL A 126 1.47 10.48 16.81
CA VAL A 126 2.03 10.49 15.46
C VAL A 126 0.93 10.83 14.47
N SER A 127 1.22 11.74 13.53
CA SER A 127 0.37 12.00 12.37
C SER A 127 1.06 11.50 11.09
N ILE A 128 0.34 10.74 10.27
CA ILE A 128 0.86 10.19 9.02
C ILE A 128 -0.03 10.68 7.88
N GLY A 129 0.58 11.36 6.93
CA GLY A 129 -0.11 11.89 5.75
C GLY A 129 -0.56 10.82 4.76
N ASN A 130 -1.11 11.28 3.64
CA ASN A 130 -1.61 10.39 2.59
C ASN A 130 -0.48 9.65 1.88
N ASN A 131 -0.81 8.47 1.34
CA ASN A 131 0.05 7.70 0.43
C ASN A 131 1.40 7.30 1.02
N CYS A 132 1.50 7.20 2.35
CA CYS A 132 2.71 6.83 3.03
C CYS A 132 2.92 5.32 3.09
N ILE A 133 4.19 4.91 3.11
CA ILE A 133 4.62 3.54 3.39
C ILE A 133 5.39 3.55 4.71
N ILE A 134 4.87 2.85 5.71
CA ILE A 134 5.56 2.59 6.97
C ILE A 134 5.99 1.13 6.92
N ASN A 135 7.27 0.91 6.64
CA ASN A 135 7.75 -0.40 6.23
C ASN A 135 8.10 -1.30 7.42
N THR A 136 8.34 -2.57 7.13
CA THR A 136 8.58 -3.63 8.11
C THR A 136 9.59 -3.24 9.18
N GLY A 137 9.22 -3.40 10.45
CA GLY A 137 10.10 -3.19 11.59
C GLY A 137 10.54 -1.75 11.82
N SER A 138 9.93 -0.76 11.15
CA SER A 138 10.24 0.65 11.39
C SER A 138 9.63 1.14 12.71
N ILE A 139 10.29 2.10 13.35
CA ILE A 139 9.85 2.70 14.61
C ILE A 139 9.66 4.20 14.40
N ILE A 140 8.48 4.71 14.76
CA ILE A 140 8.18 6.14 14.77
C ILE A 140 7.78 6.50 16.20
N GLU A 141 8.63 7.31 16.85
CA GLU A 141 8.40 7.74 18.20
C GLU A 141 7.32 8.84 18.30
N HIS A 142 6.93 9.15 19.53
CA HIS A 142 5.81 10.05 19.85
C HIS A 142 5.95 11.45 19.21
N ASP A 143 4.81 12.10 18.97
CA ASP A 143 4.69 13.49 18.50
C ASP A 143 5.34 13.77 17.12
N CYS A 144 5.58 12.74 16.30
CA CYS A 144 6.11 12.88 14.95
C CYS A 144 5.05 13.26 13.93
N ASN A 145 5.45 14.03 12.91
CA ASN A 145 4.62 14.40 11.78
C ASN A 145 5.22 13.89 10.45
N ILE A 146 4.69 12.78 9.93
CA ILE A 146 5.10 12.20 8.66
C ILE A 146 4.23 12.79 7.54
N SER A 147 4.83 13.62 6.70
CA SER A 147 4.14 14.28 5.59
C SER A 147 3.62 13.29 4.53
N ASN A 148 2.82 13.79 3.57
CA ASN A 148 2.33 12.97 2.46
C ASN A 148 3.48 12.36 1.65
N ASP A 149 3.21 11.23 1.00
CA ASP A 149 4.11 10.56 0.06
C ASP A 149 5.45 10.13 0.67
N CYS A 150 5.53 9.94 1.98
CA CYS A 150 6.72 9.49 2.66
C CYS A 150 6.86 7.96 2.66
N HIS A 151 8.11 7.49 2.63
CA HIS A 151 8.46 6.10 2.84
C HIS A 151 9.43 5.98 4.02
N VAL A 152 8.93 5.54 5.16
CA VAL A 152 9.76 5.14 6.29
C VAL A 152 10.24 3.72 5.98
N SER A 153 11.51 3.60 5.65
CA SER A 153 12.10 2.36 5.13
C SER A 153 12.16 1.25 6.17
N VAL A 154 12.46 0.03 5.72
CA VAL A 154 12.62 -1.15 6.59
C VAL A 154 13.59 -0.87 7.73
N GLY A 155 13.19 -1.13 8.98
CA GLY A 155 14.02 -1.00 10.17
C GLY A 155 14.46 0.42 10.52
N SER A 156 13.88 1.46 9.89
CA SER A 156 14.21 2.86 10.21
C SER A 156 13.68 3.26 11.58
N ILE A 157 14.41 4.12 12.27
CA ILE A 157 14.00 4.69 13.57
C ILE A 157 13.91 6.21 13.43
N ILE A 158 12.76 6.78 13.78
CA ILE A 158 12.49 8.21 13.83
C ILE A 158 12.27 8.56 15.30
N ASN A 159 13.12 9.43 15.86
CA ASN A 159 13.02 9.88 17.23
C ASN A 159 11.81 10.79 17.44
N GLY A 160 11.43 11.00 18.71
CA GLY A 160 10.25 11.79 19.05
C GLY A 160 10.32 13.25 18.59
N ASN A 161 9.16 13.81 18.28
CA ASN A 161 8.98 15.23 17.93
C ASN A 161 9.71 15.66 16.63
N VAL A 162 9.73 14.78 15.60
CA VAL A 162 10.27 15.03 14.25
C VAL A 162 9.15 15.39 13.28
#